data_f19451e42b56844ec9ecebe3924ed813
#
_entry.id   f19451e42b56844ec9ecebe3924ed813
#
_cell.length_a   1.000
_cell.length_b   1.000
_cell.length_c   1.000
_cell.angle_alpha   90.00
_cell.angle_beta   90.00
_cell.angle_gamma   90.00
#
_symmetry.space_group_name_H-M   'P 1'
#
loop_
_entity.id
_entity.type
_entity.pdbx_description
1 polymer ?
#
loop_
_entity_poly.entity_id
_entity_poly.type
_entity_poly.pdbx_seq_one_letter_code
_entity_poly.pdbx_strand_id
1 'polypeptide(L)'
;FTTAYSEYAIEGFRLNAIDYLMKPFSFAECLRAAEKARQMYGLTHNTAEPEEEKSTLFVKSEYKVIRIDKEKILYIEGVSEYVCIYMEDRPKPVITLNSLQKLSAMLPPNFMRVHRSYIVNLNKITEISRFRILFGKDVYIPIGENYKEQFMAYIHRLGLI
;
A
#
# COMPACT_ATOMS: atom_id res chain seq x y z
N PHE A 1 -19.32 -15.43 -19.53
CA PHE A 1 -20.39 -15.08 -20.47
C PHE A 1 -21.75 -15.58 -19.98
N THR A 2 -22.80 -14.83 -20.18
CA THR A 2 -24.20 -15.27 -19.93
C THR A 2 -25.01 -15.14 -21.22
N THR A 3 -25.70 -16.22 -21.63
CA THR A 3 -26.48 -16.24 -22.89
C THR A 3 -27.65 -17.21 -22.80
N ALA A 4 -28.63 -17.00 -23.68
CA ALA A 4 -29.78 -17.93 -23.89
C ALA A 4 -29.50 -18.97 -24.99
N TYR A 5 -28.35 -18.89 -25.67
CA TYR A 5 -28.01 -19.74 -26.82
C TYR A 5 -26.83 -20.64 -26.52
N SER A 6 -26.99 -21.95 -26.67
CA SER A 6 -25.94 -22.95 -26.45
C SER A 6 -24.85 -22.97 -27.53
N GLU A 7 -25.14 -22.44 -28.70
CA GLU A 7 -24.26 -22.42 -29.88
C GLU A 7 -22.97 -21.60 -29.64
N TYR A 8 -23.04 -20.60 -28.77
CA TYR A 8 -21.89 -19.74 -28.45
C TYR A 8 -20.95 -20.28 -27.37
N ALA A 9 -21.23 -21.49 -26.81
CA ALA A 9 -20.34 -22.09 -25.81
C ALA A 9 -18.93 -22.36 -26.34
N ILE A 10 -18.82 -22.82 -27.61
CA ILE A 10 -17.54 -23.11 -28.27
C ILE A 10 -16.75 -21.81 -28.55
N GLU A 11 -17.45 -20.74 -28.90
CA GLU A 11 -16.84 -19.43 -29.12
C GLU A 11 -16.37 -18.79 -27.81
N GLY A 12 -17.11 -18.97 -26.71
CA GLY A 12 -16.70 -18.55 -25.38
C GLY A 12 -15.38 -19.21 -24.93
N PHE A 13 -15.17 -20.47 -25.28
CA PHE A 13 -13.91 -21.18 -25.03
C PHE A 13 -12.75 -20.61 -25.85
N ARG A 14 -12.96 -20.21 -27.10
CA ARG A 14 -11.94 -19.59 -27.95
C ARG A 14 -11.53 -18.19 -27.47
N LEU A 15 -12.42 -17.48 -26.78
CA LEU A 15 -12.19 -16.15 -26.22
C LEU A 15 -11.64 -16.17 -24.79
N ASN A 16 -11.13 -17.32 -24.30
CA ASN A 16 -10.64 -17.51 -22.95
C ASN A 16 -11.63 -17.06 -21.86
N ALA A 17 -12.93 -17.30 -22.07
CA ALA A 17 -13.95 -17.02 -21.07
C ALA A 17 -13.74 -17.90 -19.83
N ILE A 18 -13.77 -17.29 -18.66
CA ILE A 18 -13.57 -17.96 -17.36
C ILE A 18 -14.65 -18.98 -17.10
N ASP A 19 -15.89 -18.66 -17.45
CA ASP A 19 -17.04 -19.55 -17.38
C ASP A 19 -18.16 -19.12 -18.33
N TYR A 20 -19.10 -20.05 -18.56
CA TYR A 20 -20.23 -19.88 -19.47
C TYR A 20 -21.51 -20.24 -18.75
N LEU A 21 -22.42 -19.29 -18.57
CA LEU A 21 -23.72 -19.50 -17.92
C LEU A 21 -24.86 -19.40 -18.94
N MET A 22 -25.60 -20.47 -19.09
CA MET A 22 -26.76 -20.50 -19.97
C MET A 22 -28.02 -20.09 -19.20
N LYS A 23 -28.75 -19.13 -19.76
CA LYS A 23 -30.03 -18.67 -19.20
C LYS A 23 -31.16 -19.68 -19.48
N PRO A 24 -31.98 -20.02 -18.49
CA PRO A 24 -31.98 -19.56 -17.11
C PRO A 24 -30.90 -20.27 -16.27
N PHE A 25 -30.10 -19.54 -15.48
CA PHE A 25 -29.11 -20.10 -14.57
C PHE A 25 -29.51 -19.89 -13.10
N SER A 26 -29.15 -20.83 -12.27
CA SER A 26 -29.42 -20.77 -10.83
C SER A 26 -28.40 -19.87 -10.10
N PHE A 27 -28.76 -19.44 -8.88
CA PHE A 27 -27.84 -18.71 -8.01
C PHE A 27 -26.56 -19.52 -7.71
N ALA A 28 -26.70 -20.86 -7.54
CA ALA A 28 -25.57 -21.74 -7.30
C ALA A 28 -24.57 -21.80 -8.48
N GLU A 29 -25.05 -21.78 -9.71
CA GLU A 29 -24.21 -21.73 -10.92
C GLU A 29 -23.51 -20.38 -11.04
N CYS A 30 -24.22 -19.30 -10.75
CA CYS A 30 -23.64 -17.96 -10.73
C CYS A 30 -22.54 -17.82 -9.65
N LEU A 31 -22.77 -18.35 -8.45
CA LEU A 31 -21.80 -18.33 -7.36
C LEU A 31 -20.54 -19.13 -7.72
N ARG A 32 -20.70 -20.31 -8.28
CA ARG A 32 -19.59 -21.16 -8.74
C ARG A 32 -18.75 -20.48 -9.82
N ALA A 33 -19.39 -19.80 -10.78
CA ALA A 33 -18.69 -19.05 -11.81
C ALA A 33 -17.93 -17.84 -11.22
N ALA A 34 -18.50 -17.18 -10.23
CA ALA A 34 -17.85 -16.07 -9.50
C ALA A 34 -16.66 -16.56 -8.68
N GLU A 35 -16.75 -17.70 -8.00
CA GLU A 35 -15.63 -18.30 -7.28
C GLU A 35 -14.49 -18.72 -8.20
N LYS A 36 -14.82 -19.30 -9.35
CA LYS A 36 -13.85 -19.65 -10.39
C LYS A 36 -13.15 -18.40 -10.96
N ALA A 37 -13.91 -17.34 -11.20
CA ALA A 37 -13.35 -16.05 -11.62
C ALA A 37 -12.40 -15.48 -10.56
N ARG A 38 -12.75 -15.56 -9.27
CA ARG A 38 -11.92 -15.13 -8.15
C ARG A 38 -10.63 -15.94 -8.02
N GLN A 39 -10.71 -17.26 -8.21
CA GLN A 39 -9.54 -18.13 -8.20
C GLN A 39 -8.61 -17.85 -9.38
N MET A 40 -9.14 -17.69 -10.60
CA MET A 40 -8.33 -17.33 -11.76
C MET A 40 -7.75 -15.95 -11.64
N TYR A 41 -8.50 -14.98 -11.10
CA TYR A 41 -7.98 -13.66 -10.79
C TYR A 41 -6.82 -13.72 -9.78
N GLY A 42 -6.94 -14.54 -8.74
CA GLY A 42 -5.88 -14.81 -7.77
C GLY A 42 -4.66 -15.49 -8.39
N LEU A 43 -4.84 -16.37 -9.38
CA LEU A 43 -3.74 -17.07 -10.08
C LEU A 43 -3.07 -16.21 -11.15
N THR A 44 -3.84 -15.36 -11.86
CA THR A 44 -3.30 -14.44 -12.88
C THR A 44 -2.72 -13.16 -12.27
N HIS A 45 -3.14 -12.77 -11.07
CA HIS A 45 -2.57 -11.63 -10.31
C HIS A 45 -1.57 -12.08 -9.24
N ASN A 46 -1.32 -13.40 -9.11
CA ASN A 46 -0.15 -13.97 -8.44
C ASN A 46 1.07 -14.12 -9.37
N THR A 47 1.03 -13.54 -10.56
CA THR A 47 2.27 -13.06 -11.15
C THR A 47 2.77 -12.02 -10.15
N ALA A 48 3.86 -12.34 -9.45
CA ALA A 48 4.58 -11.39 -8.64
C ALA A 48 4.63 -10.09 -9.43
N GLU A 49 3.87 -9.07 -8.97
CA GLU A 49 4.12 -7.70 -9.43
C GLU A 49 5.62 -7.54 -9.28
N PRO A 50 6.34 -7.11 -10.32
CA PRO A 50 7.77 -6.93 -10.22
C PRO A 50 8.04 -6.23 -8.89
N GLU A 51 9.01 -6.70 -8.11
CA GLU A 51 9.30 -6.11 -6.78
C GLU A 51 9.51 -4.61 -6.88
N GLU A 52 9.91 -4.14 -8.06
CA GLU A 52 9.98 -2.72 -8.44
C GLU A 52 8.63 -1.98 -8.37
N GLU A 53 7.51 -2.58 -8.74
CA GLU A 53 6.20 -1.92 -8.64
C GLU A 53 5.72 -1.81 -7.20
N LYS A 54 6.01 -2.82 -6.38
CA LYS A 54 5.69 -2.79 -4.94
C LYS A 54 6.54 -1.78 -4.17
N SER A 55 7.79 -1.57 -4.59
CA SER A 55 8.72 -0.65 -3.96
C SER A 55 8.55 0.80 -4.41
N THR A 56 7.82 1.07 -5.48
CA THR A 56 7.72 2.40 -6.10
C THR A 56 6.41 3.12 -5.76
N LEU A 57 6.49 4.43 -5.59
CA LEU A 57 5.36 5.36 -5.44
C LEU A 57 5.53 6.53 -6.41
N PHE A 58 4.46 6.89 -7.12
CA PHE A 58 4.43 8.09 -7.96
C PHE A 58 3.60 9.18 -7.27
N VAL A 59 4.20 10.34 -7.08
CA VAL A 59 3.53 11.50 -6.48
C VAL A 59 3.58 12.71 -7.41
N LYS A 60 2.49 13.48 -7.41
CA LYS A 60 2.46 14.80 -8.06
C LYS A 60 3.09 15.82 -7.14
N SER A 61 4.11 16.52 -7.62
CA SER A 61 4.73 17.63 -6.92
C SER A 61 4.80 18.83 -7.89
N GLU A 62 4.06 19.89 -7.60
CA GLU A 62 3.87 21.02 -8.50
C GLU A 62 3.37 20.59 -9.88
N TYR A 63 4.18 20.77 -10.93
CA TYR A 63 3.86 20.39 -12.32
C TYR A 63 4.53 19.09 -12.76
N LYS A 64 5.10 18.31 -11.84
CA LYS A 64 5.89 17.11 -12.13
C LYS A 64 5.31 15.88 -11.44
N VAL A 65 5.49 14.74 -12.06
CA VAL A 65 5.29 13.44 -11.41
C VAL A 65 6.67 12.91 -11.02
N ILE A 66 6.85 12.67 -9.73
CA ILE A 66 8.12 12.20 -9.17
C ILE A 66 7.97 10.72 -8.80
N ARG A 67 8.88 9.90 -9.31
CA ARG A 67 9.05 8.51 -8.87
C ARG A 67 9.82 8.49 -7.55
N ILE A 68 9.25 7.82 -6.57
CA ILE A 68 9.83 7.66 -5.23
C ILE A 68 10.01 6.17 -4.97
N ASP A 69 11.20 5.80 -4.54
CA ASP A 69 11.48 4.50 -3.98
C ASP A 69 11.06 4.49 -2.49
N LYS A 70 10.08 3.65 -2.15
CA LYS A 70 9.54 3.57 -0.78
C LYS A 70 10.61 3.16 0.23
N GLU A 71 11.61 2.35 -0.17
CA GLU A 71 12.68 1.91 0.72
C GLU A 71 13.59 3.05 1.16
N LYS A 72 13.69 4.11 0.34
CA LYS A 72 14.50 5.30 0.64
C LYS A 72 13.78 6.34 1.48
N ILE A 73 12.50 6.17 1.74
CA ILE A 73 11.74 7.08 2.59
C ILE A 73 12.15 6.87 4.03
N LEU A 74 12.53 7.93 4.72
CA LEU A 74 12.82 7.97 6.16
C LEU A 74 11.53 8.16 6.95
N TYR A 75 10.84 9.26 6.67
CA TYR A 75 9.56 9.60 7.29
C TYR A 75 8.76 10.55 6.41
N ILE A 76 7.51 10.71 6.75
CA ILE A 76 6.55 11.54 6.04
C ILE A 76 5.87 12.46 7.04
N GLU A 77 5.86 13.76 6.74
CA GLU A 77 5.26 14.79 7.57
C GLU A 77 4.03 15.40 6.88
N GLY A 78 2.93 15.53 7.60
CA GLY A 78 1.75 16.26 7.16
C GLY A 78 1.80 17.71 7.61
N VAL A 79 1.76 18.63 6.65
CA VAL A 79 1.79 20.07 6.87
C VAL A 79 0.58 20.70 6.17
N SER A 80 -0.48 20.97 6.94
CA SER A 80 -1.74 21.50 6.38
C SER A 80 -2.32 20.56 5.31
N GLU A 81 -2.47 21.02 4.08
CA GLU A 81 -2.98 20.26 2.93
C GLU A 81 -1.89 19.49 2.18
N TYR A 82 -0.63 19.72 2.56
CA TYR A 82 0.53 19.12 1.91
C TYR A 82 1.13 18.01 2.77
N VAL A 83 1.85 17.14 2.07
CA VAL A 83 2.66 16.10 2.68
C VAL A 83 4.09 16.26 2.20
N CYS A 84 5.02 16.27 3.13
CA CYS A 84 6.46 16.34 2.89
C CYS A 84 7.06 14.95 3.07
N ILE A 85 7.65 14.38 2.02
CA ILE A 85 8.27 13.07 2.03
C ILE A 85 9.79 13.26 2.13
N TYR A 86 10.36 12.84 3.25
CA TYR A 86 11.80 12.94 3.52
C TYR A 86 12.49 11.62 3.15
N MET A 87 13.54 11.71 2.35
CA MET A 87 14.26 10.57 1.78
C MET A 87 15.75 10.63 2.11
N GLU A 88 16.39 9.46 2.19
CA GLU A 88 17.83 9.37 2.50
C GLU A 88 18.74 9.88 1.36
N ASP A 89 18.26 9.81 0.10
CA ASP A 89 19.01 10.18 -1.08
C ASP A 89 18.79 11.64 -1.52
N ARG A 90 17.99 12.41 -0.79
CA ARG A 90 17.63 13.79 -1.14
C ARG A 90 17.71 14.72 0.06
N PRO A 91 18.40 15.86 -0.09
CA PRO A 91 18.52 16.85 1.00
C PRO A 91 17.22 17.64 1.23
N LYS A 92 16.32 17.70 0.23
CA LYS A 92 15.04 18.41 0.31
C LYS A 92 13.88 17.42 0.21
N PRO A 93 12.82 17.59 1.00
CA PRO A 93 11.64 16.74 0.92
C PRO A 93 10.91 16.91 -0.41
N VAL A 94 10.24 15.85 -0.84
CA VAL A 94 9.27 15.93 -1.93
C VAL A 94 7.94 16.36 -1.35
N ILE A 95 7.42 17.49 -1.83
CA ILE A 95 6.16 18.09 -1.36
C ILE A 95 5.06 17.70 -2.34
N THR A 96 3.96 17.18 -1.83
CA THR A 96 2.80 16.80 -2.62
C THR A 96 1.50 17.21 -1.95
N LEU A 97 0.51 17.62 -2.75
CA LEU A 97 -0.86 17.87 -2.27
C LEU A 97 -1.55 16.52 -2.06
N ASN A 98 -1.54 16.04 -0.82
CA ASN A 98 -2.13 14.77 -0.47
C ASN A 98 -2.39 14.73 1.06
N SER A 99 -3.05 13.66 1.53
CA SER A 99 -3.25 13.43 2.97
C SER A 99 -2.41 12.26 3.47
N LEU A 100 -1.98 12.33 4.73
CA LEU A 100 -1.29 11.23 5.39
C LEU A 100 -2.11 9.93 5.39
N GLN A 101 -3.43 10.05 5.49
CA GLN A 101 -4.33 8.89 5.47
C GLN A 101 -4.30 8.16 4.13
N LYS A 102 -4.35 8.90 3.01
CA LYS A 102 -4.27 8.31 1.66
C LYS A 102 -2.91 7.67 1.42
N LEU A 103 -1.83 8.36 1.79
CA LEU A 103 -0.48 7.81 1.66
C LEU A 103 -0.27 6.56 2.53
N SER A 104 -0.77 6.56 3.77
CA SER A 104 -0.67 5.39 4.66
C SER A 104 -1.26 4.13 4.05
N ALA A 105 -2.35 4.25 3.27
CA ALA A 105 -2.97 3.11 2.59
C ALA A 105 -2.12 2.56 1.40
N MET A 106 -1.21 3.37 0.86
CA MET A 106 -0.35 3.02 -0.28
C MET A 106 1.05 2.55 0.14
N LEU A 107 1.36 2.67 1.43
CA LEU A 107 2.66 2.30 1.98
C LEU A 107 2.65 0.85 2.49
N PRO A 108 3.80 0.16 2.42
CA PRO A 108 3.93 -1.20 2.92
C PRO A 108 3.89 -1.24 4.47
N PRO A 109 3.75 -2.46 5.07
CA PRO A 109 3.57 -2.63 6.52
C PRO A 109 4.73 -2.13 7.40
N ASN A 110 5.90 -1.90 6.80
CA ASN A 110 7.05 -1.31 7.52
C ASN A 110 6.92 0.21 7.73
N PHE A 111 5.82 0.82 7.33
CA PHE A 111 5.48 2.19 7.67
C PHE A 111 4.42 2.22 8.76
N MET A 112 4.66 3.06 9.78
CA MET A 112 3.73 3.22 10.89
C MET A 112 3.43 4.69 11.14
N ARG A 113 2.16 5.00 11.35
CA ARG A 113 1.76 6.32 11.83
C ARG A 113 2.06 6.41 13.33
N VAL A 114 2.93 7.32 13.71
CA VAL A 114 3.38 7.51 15.09
C VAL A 114 2.90 8.81 15.72
N HIS A 115 2.32 9.69 14.90
CA HIS A 115 1.78 10.97 15.35
C HIS A 115 0.68 11.41 14.38
N ARG A 116 -0.17 12.35 14.82
CA ARG A 116 -1.20 12.95 13.92
C ARG A 116 -0.61 13.52 12.63
N SER A 117 0.65 13.96 12.67
CA SER A 117 1.35 14.59 11.55
C SER A 117 2.52 13.76 11.00
N TYR A 118 2.81 12.57 11.53
CA TYR A 118 3.98 11.80 11.09
C TYR A 118 3.70 10.33 10.84
N ILE A 119 4.24 9.84 9.70
CA ILE A 119 4.40 8.41 9.40
C ILE A 119 5.90 8.15 9.29
N VAL A 120 6.40 7.07 9.87
CA VAL A 120 7.81 6.71 9.86
C VAL A 120 8.04 5.36 9.20
N ASN A 121 9.19 5.21 8.55
CA ASN A 121 9.69 3.93 8.09
C ASN A 121 10.39 3.22 9.26
N LEU A 122 9.79 2.15 9.75
CA LEU A 122 10.28 1.40 10.91
C LEU A 122 11.67 0.79 10.69
N ASN A 123 11.99 0.44 9.44
CA ASN A 123 13.30 -0.12 9.08
C ASN A 123 14.45 0.91 9.09
N LYS A 124 14.11 2.20 9.12
CA LYS A 124 15.06 3.32 9.11
C LYS A 124 15.24 4.00 10.48
N ILE A 125 14.54 3.49 11.49
CA ILE A 125 14.70 4.00 12.86
C ILE A 125 16.06 3.58 13.39
N THR A 126 16.86 4.55 13.83
CA THR A 126 18.18 4.31 14.39
C THR A 126 18.18 4.37 15.91
N GLU A 127 17.40 5.26 16.50
CA GLU A 127 17.35 5.47 17.93
C GLU A 127 15.96 5.96 18.38
N ILE A 128 15.56 5.55 19.57
CA ILE A 128 14.33 6.00 20.23
C ILE A 128 14.73 6.51 21.61
N SER A 129 14.42 7.75 21.92
CA SER A 129 14.69 8.37 23.21
C SER A 129 13.48 9.13 23.72
N ARG A 130 13.04 8.83 24.94
CA ARG A 130 11.93 9.53 25.63
C ARG A 130 10.67 9.73 24.75
N PHE A 131 10.20 8.67 24.10
CA PHE A 131 9.06 8.68 23.17
C PHE A 131 9.24 9.62 21.96
N ARG A 132 10.48 9.79 21.52
CA ARG A 132 10.84 10.46 20.28
C ARG A 132 11.69 9.52 19.44
N ILE A 133 11.42 9.50 18.15
CA ILE A 133 12.19 8.74 17.17
C ILE A 133 13.22 9.68 16.58
N LEU A 134 14.48 9.26 16.58
CA LEU A 134 15.58 10.02 16.02
C LEU A 134 15.89 9.53 14.60
N PHE A 135 15.95 10.46 13.67
CA PHE A 135 16.45 10.25 12.31
C PHE A 135 17.66 11.14 12.06
N GLY A 136 18.83 10.52 11.81
CA GLY A 136 20.07 11.25 11.65
C GLY A 136 20.50 11.94 12.96
N LYS A 137 21.05 13.17 12.86
CA LYS A 137 21.60 13.87 14.03
C LYS A 137 20.63 14.87 14.68
N ASP A 138 19.67 15.39 13.91
CA ASP A 138 18.92 16.59 14.33
C ASP A 138 17.38 16.46 14.19
N VAL A 139 16.87 15.34 13.71
CA VAL A 139 15.43 15.19 13.49
C VAL A 139 14.80 14.32 14.56
N TYR A 140 13.93 14.92 15.38
CA TYR A 140 13.20 14.25 16.46
C TYR A 140 11.72 14.21 16.14
N ILE A 141 11.17 13.02 15.91
CA ILE A 141 9.74 12.84 15.65
C ILE A 141 9.05 12.37 16.94
N PRO A 142 8.10 13.13 17.48
CA PRO A 142 7.39 12.75 18.68
C PRO A 142 6.42 11.58 18.39
N ILE A 143 6.26 10.69 19.36
CA ILE A 143 5.24 9.66 19.36
C ILE A 143 4.02 10.21 20.10
N GLY A 144 2.91 10.38 19.38
CA GLY A 144 1.66 10.88 19.97
C GLY A 144 1.03 9.86 20.93
N GLU A 145 0.30 10.34 21.95
CA GLU A 145 -0.32 9.48 22.98
C GLU A 145 -1.14 8.32 22.37
N ASN A 146 -1.96 8.61 21.38
CA ASN A 146 -2.83 7.62 20.72
C ASN A 146 -2.08 6.58 19.89
N TYR A 147 -0.78 6.76 19.66
CA TYR A 147 0.07 5.89 18.85
C TYR A 147 1.11 5.13 19.67
N LYS A 148 1.29 5.49 20.95
CA LYS A 148 2.30 4.90 21.84
C LYS A 148 2.11 3.41 22.02
N GLU A 149 0.89 2.98 22.30
CA GLU A 149 0.57 1.57 22.56
C GLU A 149 0.96 0.69 21.36
N GLN A 150 0.49 1.08 20.14
CA GLN A 150 0.79 0.36 18.92
C GLN A 150 2.29 0.32 18.61
N PHE A 151 2.98 1.46 18.82
CA PHE A 151 4.42 1.55 18.58
C PHE A 151 5.21 0.72 19.59
N MET A 152 4.87 0.77 20.87
CA MET A 152 5.54 -0.03 21.89
C MET A 152 5.31 -1.52 21.69
N ALA A 153 4.09 -1.94 21.31
CA ALA A 153 3.82 -3.34 20.97
C ALA A 153 4.70 -3.83 19.82
N TYR A 154 4.95 -2.98 18.82
CA TYR A 154 5.88 -3.30 17.74
C TYR A 154 7.31 -3.49 18.23
N ILE A 155 7.82 -2.56 19.05
CA ILE A 155 9.20 -2.63 19.60
C ILE A 155 9.38 -3.85 20.49
N HIS A 156 8.41 -4.17 21.37
CA HIS A 156 8.45 -5.37 22.20
C HIS A 156 8.49 -6.66 21.39
N ARG A 157 7.76 -6.70 20.28
CA ARG A 157 7.78 -7.87 19.37
C ARG A 157 9.14 -8.07 18.70
N LEU A 158 9.91 -7.01 18.49
CA LEU A 158 11.28 -7.08 17.96
C LEU A 158 12.33 -7.47 19.01
N GLY A 159 11.96 -7.62 20.26
CA GLY A 159 12.85 -8.07 21.33
C GLY A 159 13.52 -6.92 22.07
N LEU A 160 12.76 -5.93 22.51
CA LEU A 160 13.26 -4.92 23.45
C LEU A 160 13.69 -5.64 24.74
N ILE A 161 14.96 -5.51 25.05
CA ILE A 161 15.62 -6.09 26.25
C ILE A 161 15.55 -5.09 27.40
#